data_443b8b92b7e519ef019c6c61a41c9123
#
_entry.id   443b8b92b7e519ef019c6c61a41c9123
#
_cell.length_a   1.000
_cell.length_b   1.000
_cell.length_c   1.000
_cell.angle_alpha   90.00
_cell.angle_beta   90.00
_cell.angle_gamma   90.00
#
_symmetry.space_group_name_H-M   'P 1'
#
loop_
_entity.id
_entity.type
_entity.pdbx_description
1 polymer ?
#
loop_
_entity_poly.entity_id
_entity_poly.type
_entity_poly.pdbx_seq_one_letter_code
_entity_poly.pdbx_strand_id
1 'polypeptide(L)'
;ELSKHIPVQDLTYIFASHQDPDIIASLDKWLLHTRARVICSKLWARFLPHLNSAFMSDRMKGNWLERLIELPDHGQVIPLGQASIVAIPAHFLHSVGNFQFYDPVAKILFSGDMGASMVEDASKPLENFAAHIPKMKAFHQRYMCANKVIRLWVNMVRQMDVEMIVPQHGTAFVGKEQINQ
;
A
#
# COMPACT_ATOMS: atom_id res chain seq x y z
N GLU A 1 -6.15 6.90 15.69
CA GLU A 1 -7.01 7.72 14.81
C GLU A 1 -8.12 6.88 14.21
N LEU A 2 -7.79 5.73 13.56
CA LEU A 2 -8.75 4.84 12.92
C LEU A 2 -9.95 4.45 13.82
N SER A 3 -9.70 4.19 15.11
CA SER A 3 -10.74 3.83 16.09
C SER A 3 -11.80 4.91 16.34
N LYS A 4 -11.57 6.13 15.88
CA LYS A 4 -12.58 7.20 15.92
C LYS A 4 -13.62 7.07 14.79
N HIS A 5 -13.32 6.31 13.77
CA HIS A 5 -14.14 6.18 12.56
C HIS A 5 -14.80 4.81 12.45
N ILE A 6 -14.06 3.75 12.81
CA ILE A 6 -14.55 2.37 12.77
C ILE A 6 -14.07 1.59 14.01
N PRO A 7 -14.83 0.61 14.49
CA PRO A 7 -14.33 -0.36 15.46
C PRO A 7 -13.17 -1.14 14.88
N VAL A 8 -12.03 -1.15 15.56
CA VAL A 8 -10.81 -1.81 15.08
C VAL A 8 -11.02 -3.32 14.85
N GLN A 9 -11.93 -3.93 15.63
CA GLN A 9 -12.29 -5.35 15.53
C GLN A 9 -12.97 -5.71 14.21
N ASP A 10 -13.54 -4.72 13.50
CA ASP A 10 -14.26 -4.92 12.23
C ASP A 10 -13.32 -4.91 11.01
N LEU A 11 -12.02 -4.72 11.21
CA LEU A 11 -11.04 -4.83 10.15
C LEU A 11 -11.01 -6.24 9.58
N THR A 12 -11.24 -6.35 8.27
CA THR A 12 -11.19 -7.61 7.52
C THR A 12 -9.79 -7.89 6.98
N TYR A 13 -9.15 -6.87 6.41
CA TYR A 13 -7.84 -6.98 5.78
C TYR A 13 -6.89 -5.89 6.22
N ILE A 14 -5.61 -6.23 6.21
CA ILE A 14 -4.47 -5.32 6.34
C ILE A 14 -3.61 -5.55 5.11
N PHE A 15 -3.39 -4.50 4.31
CA PHE A 15 -2.57 -4.56 3.11
C PHE A 15 -1.14 -4.16 3.44
N ALA A 16 -0.21 -5.11 3.34
CA ALA A 16 1.22 -4.87 3.45
C ALA A 16 1.79 -4.75 2.04
N SER A 17 1.91 -3.52 1.53
CA SER A 17 2.35 -3.22 0.17
C SER A 17 3.77 -3.71 -0.11
N HIS A 18 4.68 -3.54 0.86
CA HIS A 18 6.07 -3.95 0.81
C HIS A 18 6.63 -4.17 2.23
N GLN A 19 7.92 -4.49 2.35
CA GLN A 19 8.53 -4.98 3.60
C GLN A 19 9.15 -3.90 4.47
N ASP A 20 9.00 -2.63 4.16
CA ASP A 20 9.62 -1.56 4.94
C ASP A 20 9.06 -1.48 6.36
N PRO A 21 9.87 -1.09 7.35
CA PRO A 21 9.46 -1.11 8.75
C PRO A 21 8.23 -0.26 9.08
N ASP A 22 8.03 0.85 8.40
CA ASP A 22 6.87 1.72 8.59
C ASP A 22 5.56 1.08 8.10
N ILE A 23 5.65 0.10 7.20
CA ILE A 23 4.52 -0.71 6.72
C ILE A 23 4.25 -1.90 7.64
N ILE A 24 5.30 -2.63 8.05
CA ILE A 24 5.15 -3.96 8.63
C ILE A 24 5.48 -4.09 10.12
N ALA A 25 6.19 -3.14 10.72
CA ALA A 25 6.68 -3.27 12.10
C ALA A 25 5.60 -3.41 13.18
N SER A 26 4.36 -3.06 12.90
CA SER A 26 3.24 -3.17 13.85
C SER A 26 2.20 -4.21 13.46
N LEU A 27 2.47 -5.07 12.48
CA LEU A 27 1.52 -6.10 12.03
C LEU A 27 1.12 -7.05 13.16
N ASP A 28 2.06 -7.43 14.03
CA ASP A 28 1.81 -8.26 15.21
C ASP A 28 0.76 -7.64 16.15
N LYS A 29 0.84 -6.33 16.39
CA LYS A 29 -0.13 -5.60 17.22
C LYS A 29 -1.51 -5.60 16.60
N TRP A 30 -1.61 -5.37 15.29
CA TRP A 30 -2.88 -5.44 14.58
C TRP A 30 -3.49 -6.84 14.67
N LEU A 31 -2.70 -7.87 14.45
CA LEU A 31 -3.15 -9.25 14.51
C LEU A 31 -3.56 -9.69 15.92
N LEU A 32 -2.92 -9.13 16.96
CA LEU A 32 -3.31 -9.39 18.35
C LEU A 32 -4.71 -8.84 18.68
N HIS A 33 -5.03 -7.65 18.16
CA HIS A 33 -6.24 -6.91 18.51
C HIS A 33 -7.39 -7.02 17.50
N THR A 34 -7.16 -7.69 16.35
CA THR A 34 -8.17 -7.85 15.30
C THR A 34 -8.29 -9.31 14.85
N ARG A 35 -9.27 -9.57 14.00
CA ARG A 35 -9.39 -10.82 13.23
C ARG A 35 -8.93 -10.63 11.77
N ALA A 36 -8.36 -9.50 11.43
CA ALA A 36 -7.94 -9.17 10.08
C ALA A 36 -6.92 -10.17 9.54
N ARG A 37 -6.95 -10.39 8.24
CA ARG A 37 -5.94 -11.15 7.51
C ARG A 37 -4.97 -10.17 6.85
N VAL A 38 -3.70 -10.52 6.82
CA VAL A 38 -2.66 -9.72 6.16
C VAL A 38 -2.51 -10.16 4.72
N ILE A 39 -2.64 -9.23 3.79
CA ILE A 39 -2.41 -9.43 2.37
C ILE A 39 -1.05 -8.88 2.03
N CYS A 40 -0.16 -9.72 1.52
CA CYS A 40 1.22 -9.35 1.22
C CYS A 40 1.75 -10.15 0.03
N SER A 41 2.86 -9.69 -0.54
CA SER A 41 3.57 -10.45 -1.57
C SER A 41 3.94 -11.85 -1.09
N LYS A 42 3.76 -12.86 -1.92
CA LYS A 42 4.26 -14.22 -1.71
C LYS A 42 5.76 -14.25 -1.41
N LEU A 43 6.52 -13.33 -1.99
CA LEU A 43 7.95 -13.19 -1.75
C LEU A 43 8.27 -12.90 -0.28
N TRP A 44 7.45 -12.05 0.37
CA TRP A 44 7.68 -11.58 1.75
C TRP A 44 6.92 -12.39 2.80
N ALA A 45 5.87 -13.11 2.41
CA ALA A 45 4.99 -13.84 3.33
C ALA A 45 5.76 -14.73 4.32
N ARG A 46 6.80 -15.43 3.84
CA ARG A 46 7.64 -16.31 4.68
C ARG A 46 8.47 -15.58 5.73
N PHE A 47 8.72 -14.27 5.55
CA PHE A 47 9.55 -13.49 6.47
C PHE A 47 8.71 -12.77 7.54
N LEU A 48 7.46 -12.43 7.24
CA LEU A 48 6.60 -11.67 8.15
C LEU A 48 6.43 -12.33 9.54
N PRO A 49 6.27 -13.65 9.66
CA PRO A 49 6.17 -14.29 10.97
C PRO A 49 7.42 -14.14 11.85
N HIS A 50 8.59 -13.92 11.23
CA HIS A 50 9.86 -13.73 11.97
C HIS A 50 9.99 -12.34 12.61
N LEU A 51 9.13 -11.38 12.25
CA LEU A 51 9.05 -10.07 12.90
C LEU A 51 8.37 -10.15 14.27
N ASN A 52 7.71 -11.27 14.55
CA ASN A 52 6.95 -11.45 15.76
C ASN A 52 7.89 -11.87 16.92
N SER A 53 7.78 -11.20 18.05
CA SER A 53 8.48 -11.64 19.25
C SER A 53 7.81 -12.89 19.84
N ALA A 54 8.58 -13.71 20.56
CA ALA A 54 8.05 -14.88 21.29
C ALA A 54 6.88 -14.47 22.21
N PHE A 55 7.01 -13.33 22.88
CA PHE A 55 5.98 -12.77 23.76
C PHE A 55 4.65 -12.50 23.01
N MET A 56 4.71 -12.07 21.77
CA MET A 56 3.52 -11.82 20.96
C MET A 56 2.95 -13.13 20.42
N SER A 57 3.80 -14.08 20.02
CA SER A 57 3.38 -15.39 19.55
C SER A 57 2.56 -16.13 20.60
N ASP A 58 2.97 -16.09 21.85
CA ASP A 58 2.25 -16.76 22.96
C ASP A 58 0.88 -16.15 23.25
N ARG A 59 0.69 -14.87 22.91
CA ARG A 59 -0.57 -14.16 23.13
C ARG A 59 -1.53 -14.19 21.94
N MET A 60 -1.01 -14.40 20.75
CA MET A 60 -1.83 -14.52 19.56
C MET A 60 -2.54 -15.86 19.56
N LYS A 61 -3.88 -15.81 19.49
CA LYS A 61 -4.71 -17.01 19.28
C LYS A 61 -4.59 -17.44 17.81
N GLY A 62 -3.92 -18.55 17.56
CA GLY A 62 -3.80 -19.12 16.22
C GLY A 62 -2.44 -18.88 15.55
N ASN A 63 -2.27 -19.49 14.40
CA ASN A 63 -1.04 -19.43 13.62
C ASN A 63 -1.02 -18.19 12.71
N TRP A 64 0.06 -17.46 12.72
CA TRP A 64 0.32 -16.32 11.83
C TRP A 64 0.10 -16.67 10.35
N LEU A 65 0.60 -17.84 9.94
CA LEU A 65 0.53 -18.28 8.55
C LEU A 65 -0.91 -18.45 8.05
N GLU A 66 -1.83 -18.85 8.93
CA GLU A 66 -3.25 -19.00 8.59
C GLU A 66 -3.94 -17.65 8.30
N ARG A 67 -3.33 -16.57 8.76
CA ARG A 67 -3.84 -15.23 8.59
C ARG A 67 -3.19 -14.46 7.43
N LEU A 68 -2.24 -15.08 6.72
CA LEU A 68 -1.63 -14.49 5.52
C LEU A 68 -2.44 -14.85 4.28
N ILE A 69 -2.54 -13.89 3.37
CA ILE A 69 -2.99 -14.05 2.00
C ILE A 69 -1.82 -13.67 1.12
N GLU A 70 -1.26 -14.65 0.44
CA GLU A 70 -0.09 -14.48 -0.41
C GLU A 70 -0.52 -14.04 -1.81
N LEU A 71 -0.06 -12.86 -2.23
CA LEU A 71 -0.27 -12.36 -3.58
C LEU A 71 0.73 -12.98 -4.55
N PRO A 72 0.26 -13.56 -5.66
CA PRO A 72 1.13 -13.99 -6.75
C PRO A 72 1.70 -12.76 -7.47
N ASP A 73 2.86 -12.91 -8.13
CA ASP A 73 3.59 -11.79 -8.75
C ASP A 73 2.78 -11.00 -9.79
N HIS A 74 1.79 -11.61 -10.42
CA HIS A 74 0.91 -10.95 -11.40
C HIS A 74 -0.28 -10.20 -10.77
N GLY A 75 -0.37 -10.19 -9.45
CA GLY A 75 -1.49 -9.55 -8.75
C GLY A 75 -2.72 -10.43 -8.66
N GLN A 76 -3.77 -9.87 -8.04
CA GLN A 76 -4.99 -10.62 -7.77
C GLN A 76 -6.15 -9.69 -7.44
N VAL A 77 -7.37 -10.10 -7.78
CA VAL A 77 -8.60 -9.48 -7.27
C VAL A 77 -8.93 -10.06 -5.90
N ILE A 78 -9.18 -9.20 -4.93
CA ILE A 78 -9.44 -9.56 -3.53
C ILE A 78 -10.89 -9.19 -3.22
N PRO A 79 -11.76 -10.15 -2.89
CA PRO A 79 -13.14 -9.85 -2.54
C PRO A 79 -13.23 -9.09 -1.21
N LEU A 80 -14.07 -8.07 -1.16
CA LEU A 80 -14.36 -7.26 0.03
C LEU A 80 -15.88 -7.04 0.14
N GLY A 81 -16.56 -7.96 0.78
CA GLY A 81 -18.02 -7.98 0.83
C GLY A 81 -18.63 -8.13 -0.58
N GLN A 82 -19.40 -7.14 -1.00
CA GLN A 82 -19.97 -7.08 -2.36
C GLN A 82 -19.07 -6.33 -3.37
N ALA A 83 -17.97 -5.76 -2.90
CA ALA A 83 -16.98 -5.08 -3.71
C ALA A 83 -15.70 -5.91 -3.86
N SER A 84 -14.69 -5.35 -4.49
CA SER A 84 -13.36 -5.94 -4.57
C SER A 84 -12.28 -4.86 -4.57
N ILE A 85 -11.09 -5.24 -4.10
CA ILE A 85 -9.86 -4.47 -4.25
C ILE A 85 -8.95 -5.23 -5.21
N VAL A 86 -8.28 -4.53 -6.09
CA VAL A 86 -7.32 -5.13 -7.03
C VAL A 86 -5.91 -4.91 -6.53
N ALA A 87 -5.20 -5.99 -6.21
CA ALA A 87 -3.77 -5.93 -5.95
C ALA A 87 -3.00 -5.84 -7.27
N ILE A 88 -2.32 -4.73 -7.49
CA ILE A 88 -1.60 -4.41 -8.72
C ILE A 88 -0.10 -4.57 -8.47
N PRO A 89 0.62 -5.36 -9.28
CA PRO A 89 2.06 -5.47 -9.14
C PRO A 89 2.75 -4.13 -9.45
N ALA A 90 3.57 -3.68 -8.52
CA ALA A 90 4.40 -2.49 -8.64
C ALA A 90 5.85 -2.82 -8.28
N HIS A 91 6.31 -4.00 -8.72
CA HIS A 91 7.63 -4.53 -8.40
C HIS A 91 8.73 -3.54 -8.75
N PHE A 92 9.67 -3.37 -7.81
CA PHE A 92 10.77 -2.41 -7.89
C PHE A 92 10.39 -0.92 -7.83
N LEU A 93 9.16 -0.63 -7.37
CA LEU A 93 8.69 0.74 -7.11
C LEU A 93 8.20 0.90 -5.64
N HIS A 94 9.12 1.05 -4.62
CA HIS A 94 10.59 0.93 -4.81
C HIS A 94 11.09 -0.48 -4.54
N SER A 95 10.36 -1.31 -3.81
CA SER A 95 10.79 -2.59 -3.32
C SER A 95 10.49 -3.73 -4.30
N VAL A 96 11.33 -4.76 -4.28
CA VAL A 96 11.02 -6.03 -4.93
C VAL A 96 9.78 -6.66 -4.30
N GLY A 97 8.81 -7.11 -5.10
CA GLY A 97 7.56 -7.66 -4.56
C GLY A 97 6.58 -6.61 -4.03
N ASN A 98 6.78 -5.32 -4.35
CA ASN A 98 5.84 -4.27 -4.00
C ASN A 98 4.51 -4.44 -4.74
N PHE A 99 3.40 -4.19 -4.02
CA PHE A 99 2.05 -4.12 -4.57
C PHE A 99 1.40 -2.79 -4.24
N GLN A 100 0.54 -2.36 -5.15
CA GLN A 100 -0.40 -1.27 -4.94
C GLN A 100 -1.81 -1.84 -4.90
N PHE A 101 -2.75 -1.08 -4.33
CA PHE A 101 -4.12 -1.55 -4.17
C PHE A 101 -5.07 -0.55 -4.79
N TYR A 102 -5.92 -1.03 -5.70
CA TYR A 102 -6.88 -0.21 -6.42
C TYR A 102 -8.30 -0.55 -6.01
N ASP A 103 -9.05 0.45 -5.59
CA ASP A 103 -10.50 0.38 -5.38
C ASP A 103 -11.21 0.81 -6.68
N PRO A 104 -11.82 -0.12 -7.44
CA PRO A 104 -12.49 0.22 -8.70
C PRO A 104 -13.81 0.95 -8.51
N VAL A 105 -14.42 0.91 -7.32
CA VAL A 105 -15.67 1.61 -7.01
C VAL A 105 -15.40 3.08 -6.70
N ALA A 106 -14.48 3.34 -5.79
CA ALA A 106 -14.07 4.70 -5.44
C ALA A 106 -13.04 5.28 -6.43
N LYS A 107 -12.47 4.45 -7.34
CA LYS A 107 -11.42 4.80 -8.30
C LYS A 107 -10.15 5.35 -7.64
N ILE A 108 -9.80 4.80 -6.49
CA ILE A 108 -8.66 5.20 -5.68
C ILE A 108 -7.54 4.18 -5.85
N LEU A 109 -6.34 4.66 -6.20
CA LEU A 109 -5.11 3.89 -6.19
C LEU A 109 -4.29 4.21 -4.93
N PHE A 110 -4.16 3.27 -4.02
CA PHE A 110 -3.23 3.32 -2.91
C PHE A 110 -1.86 2.90 -3.41
N SER A 111 -0.99 3.88 -3.64
CA SER A 111 0.21 3.70 -4.47
C SER A 111 1.48 3.34 -3.69
N GLY A 112 1.37 3.06 -2.37
CA GLY A 112 2.56 2.85 -1.54
C GLY A 112 3.47 4.07 -1.64
N ASP A 113 4.74 3.88 -1.89
CA ASP A 113 5.71 4.98 -1.95
C ASP A 113 5.79 5.68 -3.30
N MET A 114 5.06 5.22 -4.31
CA MET A 114 4.96 5.96 -5.56
C MET A 114 4.11 7.22 -5.34
N GLY A 115 4.72 8.39 -5.56
CA GLY A 115 4.13 9.68 -5.24
C GLY A 115 4.52 10.24 -3.86
N ALA A 116 5.30 9.51 -3.08
CA ALA A 116 5.77 9.94 -1.76
C ALA A 116 6.44 11.32 -1.83
N SER A 117 6.13 12.20 -0.88
CA SER A 117 6.61 13.57 -0.86
C SER A 117 6.79 14.13 0.54
N MET A 118 7.70 15.10 0.66
CA MET A 118 7.96 15.85 1.90
C MET A 118 7.08 17.10 1.93
N VAL A 119 5.98 17.04 2.67
CA VAL A 119 5.03 18.16 2.85
C VAL A 119 4.81 18.44 4.33
N GLU A 120 4.45 19.68 4.66
CA GLU A 120 4.11 20.07 6.03
C GLU A 120 2.72 19.59 6.44
N ASP A 121 1.78 19.58 5.50
CA ASP A 121 0.39 19.19 5.71
C ASP A 121 -0.07 18.23 4.60
N ALA A 122 -0.11 16.96 4.91
CA ALA A 122 -0.55 15.90 4.01
C ALA A 122 -2.08 15.76 3.93
N SER A 123 -2.84 16.48 4.76
CA SER A 123 -4.31 16.43 4.75
C SER A 123 -4.92 17.16 3.56
N LYS A 124 -4.16 18.05 2.92
CA LYS A 124 -4.59 18.81 1.76
C LYS A 124 -4.20 18.09 0.47
N PRO A 125 -5.12 17.95 -0.49
CA PRO A 125 -4.80 17.37 -1.78
C PRO A 125 -3.83 18.26 -2.57
N LEU A 126 -3.16 17.66 -3.55
CA LEU A 126 -2.27 18.37 -4.44
C LEU A 126 -3.02 19.42 -5.28
N GLU A 127 -2.57 20.66 -5.25
CA GLU A 127 -3.13 21.75 -6.06
C GLU A 127 -2.36 21.99 -7.37
N ASN A 128 -1.04 21.84 -7.34
CA ASN A 128 -0.16 22.11 -8.50
C ASN A 128 0.98 21.11 -8.56
N PHE A 129 0.94 20.22 -9.55
CA PHE A 129 1.93 19.16 -9.72
C PHE A 129 3.34 19.72 -9.98
N ALA A 130 3.48 20.73 -10.85
CA ALA A 130 4.79 21.29 -11.18
C ALA A 130 5.50 21.87 -9.95
N ALA A 131 4.76 22.55 -9.08
CA ALA A 131 5.27 23.08 -7.81
C ALA A 131 5.57 21.97 -6.79
N HIS A 132 4.98 20.80 -6.96
CA HIS A 132 5.15 19.65 -6.06
C HIS A 132 6.36 18.78 -6.43
N ILE A 133 6.78 18.75 -7.67
CA ILE A 133 7.91 17.93 -8.16
C ILE A 133 9.16 18.05 -7.25
N PRO A 134 9.62 19.21 -6.82
CA PRO A 134 10.79 19.32 -5.94
C PRO A 134 10.63 18.55 -4.61
N LYS A 135 9.41 18.44 -4.09
CA LYS A 135 9.11 17.79 -2.80
C LYS A 135 9.17 16.26 -2.88
N MET A 136 9.01 15.69 -4.07
CA MET A 136 9.03 14.23 -4.29
C MET A 136 10.27 13.74 -5.04
N LYS A 137 10.92 14.59 -5.84
CA LYS A 137 11.98 14.22 -6.78
C LYS A 137 13.15 13.48 -6.13
N ALA A 138 13.65 13.98 -5.01
CA ALA A 138 14.83 13.40 -4.33
C ALA A 138 14.58 11.98 -3.85
N PHE A 139 13.38 11.72 -3.29
CA PHE A 139 12.97 10.39 -2.88
C PHE A 139 12.91 9.43 -4.08
N HIS A 140 12.22 9.81 -5.15
CA HIS A 140 12.05 8.96 -6.33
C HIS A 140 13.39 8.67 -7.03
N GLN A 141 14.28 9.68 -7.14
CA GLN A 141 15.61 9.46 -7.70
C GLN A 141 16.49 8.50 -6.88
N ARG A 142 16.29 8.47 -5.57
CA ARG A 142 17.05 7.61 -4.67
C ARG A 142 16.53 6.18 -4.62
N TYR A 143 15.22 6.01 -4.53
CA TYR A 143 14.61 4.74 -4.19
C TYR A 143 13.97 3.99 -5.36
N MET A 144 13.49 4.69 -6.38
CA MET A 144 12.91 4.02 -7.53
C MET A 144 14.00 3.41 -8.40
N CYS A 145 13.86 2.12 -8.68
CA CYS A 145 14.90 1.27 -9.27
C CYS A 145 15.41 1.81 -10.61
N ALA A 146 14.51 2.15 -11.55
CA ALA A 146 14.89 2.62 -12.87
C ALA A 146 13.72 3.27 -13.62
N ASN A 147 14.05 4.19 -14.53
CA ASN A 147 13.06 4.83 -15.41
C ASN A 147 12.24 3.82 -16.25
N LYS A 148 12.84 2.67 -16.59
CA LYS A 148 12.12 1.62 -17.32
C LYS A 148 10.94 1.08 -16.50
N VAL A 149 11.14 0.83 -15.23
CA VAL A 149 10.10 0.30 -14.34
C VAL A 149 9.00 1.34 -14.12
N ILE A 150 9.38 2.61 -13.90
CA ILE A 150 8.42 3.72 -13.78
C ILE A 150 7.57 3.83 -15.06
N ARG A 151 8.16 3.74 -16.25
CA ARG A 151 7.40 3.79 -17.52
C ARG A 151 6.44 2.62 -17.68
N LEU A 152 6.81 1.42 -17.25
CA LEU A 152 5.91 0.27 -17.27
C LEU A 152 4.70 0.51 -16.35
N TRP A 153 4.95 1.02 -15.16
CA TRP A 153 3.90 1.38 -14.22
C TRP A 153 2.98 2.48 -14.77
N VAL A 154 3.56 3.57 -15.30
CA VAL A 154 2.77 4.67 -15.91
C VAL A 154 1.88 4.16 -17.04
N ASN A 155 2.41 3.29 -17.92
CA ASN A 155 1.62 2.73 -19.02
C ASN A 155 0.47 1.84 -18.53
N MET A 156 0.65 1.14 -17.42
CA MET A 156 -0.39 0.33 -16.79
C MET A 156 -1.46 1.23 -16.15
N VAL A 157 -1.05 2.19 -15.32
CA VAL A 157 -1.98 3.05 -14.58
C VAL A 157 -2.79 3.96 -15.52
N ARG A 158 -2.22 4.40 -16.65
CA ARG A 158 -2.94 5.18 -17.68
C ARG A 158 -4.10 4.43 -18.32
N GLN A 159 -4.13 3.10 -18.24
CA GLN A 159 -5.24 2.28 -18.76
C GLN A 159 -6.33 2.08 -17.71
N MET A 160 -6.12 2.54 -16.48
CA MET A 160 -7.06 2.41 -15.37
C MET A 160 -7.89 3.68 -15.20
N ASP A 161 -9.10 3.53 -14.69
CA ASP A 161 -9.97 4.69 -14.38
C ASP A 161 -9.69 5.20 -12.97
N VAL A 162 -8.51 5.82 -12.78
CA VAL A 162 -8.09 6.37 -11.49
C VAL A 162 -8.52 7.83 -11.36
N GLU A 163 -9.21 8.17 -10.27
CA GLU A 163 -9.64 9.53 -9.91
C GLU A 163 -8.82 10.09 -8.73
N MET A 164 -8.16 9.21 -7.98
CA MET A 164 -7.30 9.61 -6.85
C MET A 164 -6.13 8.65 -6.71
N ILE A 165 -4.93 9.20 -6.49
CA ILE A 165 -3.74 8.44 -6.04
C ILE A 165 -3.41 8.86 -4.62
N VAL A 166 -3.31 7.86 -3.72
CA VAL A 166 -2.99 8.07 -2.30
C VAL A 166 -1.67 7.38 -1.98
N PRO A 167 -0.56 8.14 -1.91
CA PRO A 167 0.72 7.59 -1.50
C PRO A 167 0.76 7.32 0.01
N GLN A 168 1.68 6.48 0.44
CA GLN A 168 1.93 6.19 1.85
C GLN A 168 2.41 7.43 2.62
N HIS A 169 3.21 8.28 1.98
CA HIS A 169 3.76 9.50 2.54
C HIS A 169 3.44 10.70 1.65
N GLY A 170 3.07 11.82 2.27
CA GLY A 170 2.77 13.06 1.55
C GLY A 170 1.30 13.23 1.19
N THR A 171 1.03 14.03 0.18
CA THR A 171 -0.32 14.46 -0.17
C THR A 171 -0.94 13.62 -1.29
N ALA A 172 -2.27 13.51 -1.29
CA ALA A 172 -3.00 12.80 -2.33
C ALA A 172 -3.08 13.61 -3.64
N PHE A 173 -3.06 12.90 -4.76
CA PHE A 173 -3.29 13.44 -6.10
C PHE A 173 -4.75 13.24 -6.45
N VAL A 174 -5.52 14.31 -6.55
CA VAL A 174 -6.98 14.25 -6.76
C VAL A 174 -7.33 14.84 -8.13
N GLY A 175 -8.12 14.07 -8.87
CA GLY A 175 -8.58 14.44 -10.20
C GLY A 175 -7.61 14.10 -11.32
N LYS A 176 -8.17 13.78 -12.49
CA LYS A 176 -7.42 13.31 -13.66
C LYS A 176 -6.40 14.33 -14.18
N GLU A 177 -6.63 15.61 -13.96
CA GLU A 177 -5.70 16.66 -14.35
C GLU A 177 -4.36 16.50 -13.62
N GLN A 178 -4.37 16.29 -12.30
CA GLN A 178 -3.15 16.12 -11.51
C GLN A 178 -2.49 14.75 -11.73
N ILE A 179 -3.30 13.73 -11.96
CA ILE A 179 -2.82 12.36 -12.13
C ILE A 179 -2.12 12.15 -13.48
N ASN A 180 -2.56 12.84 -14.53
CA ASN A 180 -2.06 12.66 -15.89
C ASN A 180 -0.78 13.45 -16.20
N GLN A 181 -0.30 14.28 -15.31
CA GLN A 181 0.94 15.05 -15.44
C GLN A 181 2.18 14.23 -15.09
#